data_198f04b47f4b5ebd1b24b4b021cdf05c
#
_entry.id   198f04b47f4b5ebd1b24b4b021cdf05c
#
_cell.length_a   1.000
_cell.length_b   1.000
_cell.length_c   1.000
_cell.angle_alpha   90.00
_cell.angle_beta   90.00
_cell.angle_gamma   90.00
#
_symmetry.space_group_name_H-M   'P 1'
#
loop_
_entity.id
_entity.type
_entity.pdbx_description
1 polymer ?
#
loop_
_entity_poly.entity_id
_entity_poly.type
_entity_poly.pdbx_seq_one_letter_code
_entity_poly.pdbx_strand_id
1 'polypeptide(L)'
;IYKCGGIDKRTIEKFEKEAQEMGKGSFKYAWVLDKLKAERERGITIDIALWKFETAKFYVTIIDAPGHRDFIKNMITGTSQADCAVLIVAAGTGEFEAGISKNGQTREHALLAFTLGVKQLIVGVNKMDSTEPPYSESRFEEIKKEVSSYIKKIGYNPAAVAFVPISGWHGDNMLXXXXXXXXXXXXXXXXXXXXXXXXXXXXXXXXXXXXXXXTDKALRLPLQDVYKIGGIGTVPVGRVETGVLKPGTIVVFAPANITTEVKSVEMHHEALQEAVPGDNVGFNVKNVSVKELRRGYVAGDSKQNPPKGAADFTAQVIVLNHPGQISNGYTPVLDCHTAHIACKFAEIKEKVDRRTGKSTEDNPKSIKSGDAAIVNLVPSKPLCVESFQEFPPLGRFAVR
;
A
#
# COMPACT_ATOMS: atom_id res chain seq x y z
N ILE A 1 -1.44 -8.25 -14.77
CA ILE A 1 -0.12 -8.64 -14.29
C ILE A 1 0.51 -9.65 -15.24
N TYR A 2 -0.17 -10.75 -15.53
CA TYR A 2 0.37 -11.76 -16.44
C TYR A 2 0.79 -11.18 -17.79
N LYS A 3 -0.05 -10.33 -18.38
CA LYS A 3 0.25 -9.72 -19.69
C LYS A 3 1.47 -8.82 -19.64
N CYS A 4 1.85 -8.36 -18.45
CA CYS A 4 3.05 -7.53 -18.28
C CYS A 4 4.30 -8.37 -18.03
N GLY A 5 4.18 -9.69 -18.01
CA GLY A 5 5.33 -10.57 -17.78
C GLY A 5 5.71 -10.79 -16.34
N GLY A 6 4.84 -10.38 -15.42
CA GLY A 6 5.16 -10.50 -13.99
C GLY A 6 4.96 -11.90 -13.43
N ILE A 7 4.32 -12.79 -14.15
CA ILE A 7 4.08 -14.15 -13.71
C ILE A 7 4.47 -15.11 -14.82
N ASP A 8 5.26 -16.10 -14.47
CA ASP A 8 5.71 -17.13 -15.40
C ASP A 8 4.52 -17.95 -15.93
N LYS A 9 4.54 -18.25 -17.23
CA LYS A 9 3.47 -19.00 -17.88
C LYS A 9 3.26 -20.38 -17.24
N ARG A 10 4.34 -21.06 -16.88
CA ARG A 10 4.24 -22.37 -16.24
C ARG A 10 3.52 -22.28 -14.89
N THR A 11 3.78 -21.23 -14.15
CA THR A 11 3.12 -21.01 -12.86
C THR A 11 1.62 -20.79 -13.08
N ILE A 12 1.27 -20.02 -14.10
CA ILE A 12 -0.12 -19.77 -14.44
C ILE A 12 -0.82 -21.09 -14.81
N GLU A 13 -0.19 -21.90 -15.67
CA GLU A 13 -0.77 -23.17 -16.10
C GLU A 13 -0.97 -24.13 -14.93
N LYS A 14 0.01 -24.19 -14.03
CA LYS A 14 -0.09 -25.05 -12.85
C LYS A 14 -1.28 -24.66 -11.99
N PHE A 15 -1.38 -23.37 -11.68
CA PHE A 15 -2.48 -22.92 -10.81
C PHE A 15 -3.82 -22.90 -11.52
N GLU A 16 -3.82 -22.73 -12.85
CA GLU A 16 -5.03 -22.84 -13.62
C GLU A 16 -5.61 -24.26 -13.49
N LYS A 17 -4.74 -25.26 -13.59
CA LYS A 17 -5.16 -26.65 -13.43
C LYS A 17 -5.73 -26.89 -12.03
N GLU A 18 -5.03 -26.38 -11.01
CA GLU A 18 -5.53 -26.51 -9.62
C GLU A 18 -6.86 -25.79 -9.44
N ALA A 19 -7.02 -24.61 -10.04
CA ALA A 19 -8.26 -23.86 -9.93
C ALA A 19 -9.42 -24.59 -10.60
N GLN A 20 -9.17 -25.22 -11.76
CA GLN A 20 -10.20 -25.99 -12.43
C GLN A 20 -10.65 -27.17 -11.60
N GLU A 21 -9.69 -27.83 -10.96
CA GLU A 21 -10.01 -28.96 -10.08
C GLU A 21 -10.85 -28.52 -8.90
N MET A 22 -10.73 -27.27 -8.49
CA MET A 22 -11.48 -26.69 -7.37
C MET A 22 -12.71 -25.90 -7.82
N GLY A 23 -13.01 -25.87 -9.12
CA GLY A 23 -14.16 -25.15 -9.65
C GLY A 23 -13.99 -23.65 -9.76
N LYS A 24 -12.76 -23.17 -9.77
CA LYS A 24 -12.47 -21.74 -9.80
C LYS A 24 -11.83 -21.26 -11.09
N GLY A 25 -12.03 -22.00 -12.18
CA GLY A 25 -11.34 -21.72 -13.43
C GLY A 25 -11.58 -20.35 -14.02
N SER A 26 -12.77 -19.77 -13.81
CA SER A 26 -13.11 -18.47 -14.39
C SER A 26 -12.39 -17.31 -13.72
N PHE A 27 -11.76 -17.54 -12.56
CA PHE A 27 -11.03 -16.50 -11.83
C PHE A 27 -9.55 -16.85 -11.71
N LYS A 28 -9.01 -17.53 -12.70
CA LYS A 28 -7.67 -18.12 -12.60
C LYS A 28 -6.56 -17.13 -12.26
N TYR A 29 -6.59 -15.94 -12.84
CA TYR A 29 -5.51 -15.00 -12.59
C TYR A 29 -5.56 -14.42 -11.18
N ALA A 30 -6.76 -14.11 -10.71
CA ALA A 30 -6.92 -13.65 -9.34
C ALA A 30 -6.56 -14.74 -8.35
N TRP A 31 -6.95 -15.97 -8.66
CA TRP A 31 -6.66 -17.11 -7.79
C TRP A 31 -5.17 -17.38 -7.68
N VAL A 32 -4.43 -17.24 -8.78
CA VAL A 32 -2.98 -17.39 -8.76
C VAL A 32 -2.35 -16.39 -7.80
N LEU A 33 -2.74 -15.13 -7.90
CA LEU A 33 -2.19 -14.10 -7.02
C LEU A 33 -2.52 -14.39 -5.56
N ASP A 34 -3.76 -14.78 -5.29
CA ASP A 34 -4.18 -15.08 -3.92
C ASP A 34 -3.43 -16.28 -3.36
N LYS A 35 -3.23 -17.31 -4.18
CA LYS A 35 -2.53 -18.50 -3.72
C LYS A 35 -1.07 -18.21 -3.43
N LEU A 36 -0.41 -17.48 -4.32
CA LEU A 36 0.98 -17.12 -4.12
C LEU A 36 1.16 -16.24 -2.88
N LYS A 37 0.21 -15.35 -2.66
CA LYS A 37 0.20 -14.52 -1.46
C LYS A 37 0.09 -15.40 -0.21
N ALA A 38 -0.84 -16.36 -0.22
CA ALA A 38 -1.04 -17.24 0.92
C ALA A 38 0.20 -18.08 1.21
N GLU A 39 0.87 -18.57 0.16
CA GLU A 39 2.10 -19.34 0.33
C GLU A 39 3.18 -18.50 1.01
N ARG A 40 3.25 -17.23 0.68
CA ARG A 40 4.23 -16.33 1.27
C ARG A 40 3.87 -15.96 2.70
N GLU A 41 2.59 -15.81 2.99
CA GLU A 41 2.14 -15.48 4.34
C GLU A 41 2.38 -16.61 5.33
N ARG A 42 2.65 -17.81 4.86
CA ARG A 42 2.96 -18.95 5.73
C ARG A 42 4.39 -18.94 6.23
N GLY A 43 5.04 -17.80 6.20
CA GLY A 43 6.23 -17.61 6.99
C GLY A 43 7.54 -17.97 6.32
N ILE A 44 7.54 -18.06 5.02
CA ILE A 44 8.76 -18.45 4.35
C ILE A 44 9.55 -17.26 3.93
N THR A 45 8.97 -16.07 3.94
CA THR A 45 9.74 -14.94 3.52
C THR A 45 9.30 -13.65 4.07
N ILE A 46 10.29 -12.92 4.35
CA ILE A 46 10.26 -11.52 4.56
C ILE A 46 9.92 -10.81 3.26
N ASP A 47 10.05 -11.47 2.15
CA ASP A 47 9.63 -10.94 0.85
C ASP A 47 8.13 -10.98 0.77
N ILE A 48 7.54 -9.92 1.18
CA ILE A 48 6.15 -9.71 0.90
C ILE A 48 6.00 -9.71 -0.60
N ALA A 49 5.15 -10.54 -1.03
CA ALA A 49 4.93 -10.87 -2.36
C ALA A 49 4.64 -9.73 -3.25
N LEU A 50 5.63 -9.33 -3.86
CA LEU A 50 5.48 -8.24 -4.76
C LEU A 50 5.79 -8.77 -6.13
N TRP A 51 4.81 -8.74 -7.00
CA TRP A 51 5.03 -9.10 -8.38
C TRP A 51 5.84 -7.99 -9.02
N LYS A 52 6.88 -8.36 -9.71
CA LYS A 52 7.76 -7.39 -10.32
C LYS A 52 7.75 -7.56 -11.83
N PHE A 53 7.73 -6.45 -12.54
CA PHE A 53 7.96 -6.45 -13.97
C PHE A 53 8.73 -5.19 -14.34
N GLU A 54 9.23 -5.19 -15.55
CA GLU A 54 10.11 -4.12 -16.00
C GLU A 54 9.50 -3.42 -17.19
N THR A 55 9.49 -2.10 -17.16
CA THR A 55 9.17 -1.30 -18.32
C THR A 55 10.46 -0.71 -18.88
N ALA A 56 10.37 0.01 -19.99
CA ALA A 56 11.55 0.66 -20.55
C ALA A 56 12.15 1.68 -19.59
N LYS A 57 11.38 2.14 -18.62
CA LYS A 57 11.80 3.22 -17.72
C LYS A 57 11.93 2.78 -16.27
N PHE A 58 11.12 1.84 -15.81
CA PHE A 58 11.03 1.50 -14.40
C PHE A 58 11.05 0.01 -14.15
N TYR A 59 11.60 -0.39 -13.00
CA TYR A 59 11.22 -1.62 -12.33
C TYR A 59 9.94 -1.33 -11.57
N VAL A 60 8.91 -2.11 -11.84
CA VAL A 60 7.60 -1.90 -11.21
C VAL A 60 7.34 -3.05 -10.25
N THR A 61 7.03 -2.70 -9.01
CA THR A 61 6.62 -3.66 -8.01
C THR A 61 5.12 -3.48 -7.76
N ILE A 62 4.36 -4.55 -7.93
CA ILE A 62 2.91 -4.49 -7.76
C ILE A 62 2.53 -4.99 -6.37
N ILE A 63 1.79 -4.16 -5.65
CA ILE A 63 1.14 -4.56 -4.41
C ILE A 63 -0.33 -4.76 -4.76
N ASP A 64 -0.74 -6.01 -4.89
CA ASP A 64 -2.12 -6.29 -5.27
C ASP A 64 -3.04 -6.08 -4.09
N ALA A 65 -4.14 -5.39 -4.33
CA ALA A 65 -5.12 -5.07 -3.30
C ALA A 65 -6.30 -6.03 -3.43
N PRO A 66 -6.33 -7.14 -2.69
CA PRO A 66 -7.53 -7.95 -2.71
C PRO A 66 -8.69 -7.13 -2.14
N GLY A 67 -9.88 -7.36 -2.66
CA GLY A 67 -11.03 -6.62 -2.22
C GLY A 67 -11.51 -7.05 -0.85
N HIS A 68 -10.65 -7.02 0.13
CA HIS A 68 -10.96 -7.57 1.44
C HIS A 68 -10.34 -6.71 2.54
N ARG A 69 -10.92 -6.77 3.72
CA ARG A 69 -10.45 -6.00 4.89
C ARG A 69 -8.97 -6.26 5.20
N ASP A 70 -8.49 -7.47 4.90
CA ASP A 70 -7.11 -7.82 5.19
C ASP A 70 -6.11 -6.99 4.40
N PHE A 71 -6.52 -6.50 3.23
CA PHE A 71 -5.65 -5.64 2.44
C PHE A 71 -5.34 -4.32 3.14
N ILE A 72 -6.36 -3.73 3.76
CA ILE A 72 -6.18 -2.46 4.47
C ILE A 72 -5.11 -2.61 5.53
N LYS A 73 -5.19 -3.70 6.30
CA LYS A 73 -4.24 -4.01 7.33
C LYS A 73 -2.82 -4.16 6.76
N ASN A 74 -2.69 -4.91 5.69
CA ASN A 74 -1.37 -5.14 5.08
C ASN A 74 -0.78 -3.87 4.48
N MET A 75 -1.60 -3.03 3.89
CA MET A 75 -1.14 -1.74 3.36
C MET A 75 -0.60 -0.85 4.46
N ILE A 76 -1.31 -0.83 5.58
CA ILE A 76 -0.97 0.10 6.66
C ILE A 76 0.22 -0.42 7.47
N THR A 77 0.29 -1.72 7.69
CA THR A 77 1.21 -2.27 8.67
C THR A 77 2.52 -2.80 8.13
N GLY A 78 2.91 -2.50 6.93
CA GLY A 78 4.25 -2.92 6.70
C GLY A 78 4.75 -3.13 5.32
N THR A 79 3.93 -2.97 4.39
CA THR A 79 4.45 -3.04 3.03
C THR A 79 4.97 -1.66 2.69
N SER A 80 5.52 -1.41 1.63
CA SER A 80 6.07 -0.13 1.28
C SER A 80 4.98 0.86 0.93
N GLN A 81 5.31 2.12 0.97
CA GLN A 81 4.45 3.17 0.44
C GLN A 81 4.46 3.08 -1.08
N ALA A 82 3.30 3.04 -1.68
CA ALA A 82 3.22 2.98 -3.14
C ALA A 82 3.48 4.37 -3.75
N ASP A 83 4.19 4.39 -4.85
CA ASP A 83 4.43 5.64 -5.58
C ASP A 83 3.21 6.06 -6.38
N CYS A 84 2.39 5.12 -6.75
CA CYS A 84 1.24 5.34 -7.62
C CYS A 84 0.20 4.27 -7.32
N ALA A 85 -1.06 4.62 -7.46
CA ALA A 85 -2.14 3.64 -7.37
C ALA A 85 -2.79 3.50 -8.74
N VAL A 86 -3.14 2.27 -9.08
CA VAL A 86 -3.94 2.01 -10.26
C VAL A 86 -5.30 1.51 -9.77
N LEU A 87 -6.32 2.32 -9.94
CA LEU A 87 -7.67 1.96 -9.54
C LEU A 87 -8.37 1.31 -10.72
N ILE A 88 -8.74 0.05 -10.58
CA ILE A 88 -9.42 -0.68 -11.65
C ILE A 88 -10.92 -0.65 -11.37
N VAL A 89 -11.69 -0.15 -12.32
CA VAL A 89 -13.16 -0.16 -12.21
C VAL A 89 -13.72 -0.99 -13.35
N ALA A 90 -14.76 -1.77 -13.08
CA ALA A 90 -15.38 -2.63 -14.08
C ALA A 90 -16.43 -1.85 -14.85
N ALA A 91 -16.40 -1.96 -16.19
CA ALA A 91 -17.33 -1.22 -17.03
C ALA A 91 -18.66 -1.94 -17.23
N GLY A 92 -18.77 -3.20 -16.85
CA GLY A 92 -19.98 -3.97 -17.05
C GLY A 92 -21.19 -3.33 -16.40
N THR A 93 -22.36 -3.52 -17.03
CA THR A 93 -23.62 -2.98 -16.48
C THR A 93 -23.88 -3.61 -15.12
N GLY A 94 -24.13 -2.79 -14.11
CA GLY A 94 -24.34 -3.24 -12.75
C GLY A 94 -23.06 -3.40 -11.97
N GLU A 95 -21.96 -3.79 -12.58
CA GLU A 95 -20.70 -3.99 -11.87
C GLU A 95 -20.10 -2.66 -11.42
N PHE A 96 -20.08 -1.69 -12.33
CA PHE A 96 -19.54 -0.38 -11.98
C PHE A 96 -20.40 0.26 -10.88
N GLU A 97 -21.70 0.20 -11.05
CA GLU A 97 -22.62 0.80 -10.09
C GLU A 97 -22.47 0.21 -8.69
N ALA A 98 -22.28 -1.12 -8.62
CA ALA A 98 -22.04 -1.76 -7.34
C ALA A 98 -20.75 -1.30 -6.69
N GLY A 99 -19.67 -1.19 -7.50
CA GLY A 99 -18.37 -0.79 -6.97
C GLY A 99 -18.32 0.64 -6.48
N ILE A 100 -19.05 1.55 -7.13
CA ILE A 100 -19.02 2.97 -6.77
C ILE A 100 -20.09 3.33 -5.73
N SER A 101 -20.92 2.39 -5.33
CA SER A 101 -21.96 2.66 -4.34
C SER A 101 -21.33 3.03 -2.99
N LYS A 102 -22.17 3.53 -2.08
CA LYS A 102 -21.70 4.03 -0.78
C LYS A 102 -20.83 3.02 -0.03
N ASN A 103 -21.15 1.75 -0.14
CA ASN A 103 -20.39 0.70 0.53
C ASN A 103 -19.56 -0.14 -0.45
N GLY A 104 -19.35 0.35 -1.66
CA GLY A 104 -18.64 -0.39 -2.69
C GLY A 104 -17.14 -0.35 -2.52
N GLN A 105 -16.47 -1.37 -3.05
CA GLN A 105 -15.03 -1.51 -2.92
C GLN A 105 -14.25 -0.45 -3.69
N THR A 106 -14.72 -0.06 -4.87
CA THR A 106 -14.05 0.98 -5.65
C THR A 106 -13.92 2.26 -4.84
N ARG A 107 -15.02 2.62 -4.19
CA ARG A 107 -15.08 3.83 -3.39
C ARG A 107 -14.13 3.76 -2.21
N GLU A 108 -14.14 2.64 -1.51
CA GLU A 108 -13.29 2.43 -0.34
C GLU A 108 -11.81 2.43 -0.72
N HIS A 109 -11.46 1.74 -1.81
CA HIS A 109 -10.07 1.67 -2.23
C HIS A 109 -9.51 3.04 -2.62
N ALA A 110 -10.31 3.84 -3.32
CA ALA A 110 -9.86 5.17 -3.71
C ALA A 110 -9.62 6.06 -2.49
N LEU A 111 -10.54 6.00 -1.53
CA LEU A 111 -10.39 6.76 -0.29
C LEU A 111 -9.15 6.34 0.48
N LEU A 112 -8.90 5.03 0.56
CA LEU A 112 -7.72 4.52 1.25
C LEU A 112 -6.43 4.96 0.58
N ALA A 113 -6.37 4.90 -0.74
CA ALA A 113 -5.17 5.31 -1.45
C ALA A 113 -4.83 6.77 -1.13
N PHE A 114 -5.84 7.64 -1.16
CA PHE A 114 -5.62 9.04 -0.84
C PHE A 114 -5.20 9.24 0.61
N THR A 115 -5.91 8.56 1.53
CA THR A 115 -5.64 8.68 2.97
C THR A 115 -4.24 8.22 3.31
N LEU A 116 -3.74 7.17 2.63
CA LEU A 116 -2.39 6.65 2.87
C LEU A 116 -1.31 7.46 2.16
N GLY A 117 -1.67 8.55 1.52
CA GLY A 117 -0.69 9.46 0.94
C GLY A 117 -0.27 9.13 -0.49
N VAL A 118 -1.01 8.28 -1.18
CA VAL A 118 -0.69 7.97 -2.57
C VAL A 118 -1.25 9.09 -3.44
N LYS A 119 -0.37 9.93 -3.96
CA LYS A 119 -0.79 11.15 -4.64
C LYS A 119 -1.03 10.98 -6.14
N GLN A 120 -0.43 9.96 -6.74
CA GLN A 120 -0.56 9.72 -8.17
C GLN A 120 -1.54 8.59 -8.40
N LEU A 121 -2.54 8.83 -9.25
CA LEU A 121 -3.61 7.88 -9.50
C LEU A 121 -3.80 7.70 -10.99
N ILE A 122 -3.95 6.44 -11.40
CA ILE A 122 -4.38 6.08 -12.76
C ILE A 122 -5.66 5.28 -12.58
N VAL A 123 -6.66 5.54 -13.40
CA VAL A 123 -7.91 4.76 -13.38
C VAL A 123 -7.97 3.91 -14.64
N GLY A 124 -8.01 2.60 -14.46
CA GLY A 124 -8.20 1.66 -15.55
C GLY A 124 -9.65 1.23 -15.59
N VAL A 125 -10.33 1.56 -16.70
CA VAL A 125 -11.72 1.17 -16.90
C VAL A 125 -11.69 -0.17 -17.63
N ASN A 126 -11.88 -1.24 -16.87
CA ASN A 126 -11.68 -2.60 -17.33
C ASN A 126 -12.98 -3.23 -17.83
N LYS A 127 -12.82 -4.35 -18.51
CA LYS A 127 -13.94 -5.10 -19.09
C LYS A 127 -14.68 -4.31 -20.17
N MET A 128 -13.94 -3.49 -20.89
CA MET A 128 -14.55 -2.73 -21.99
C MET A 128 -15.07 -3.64 -23.10
N ASP A 129 -14.53 -4.86 -23.17
CA ASP A 129 -15.04 -5.86 -24.11
C ASP A 129 -16.45 -6.35 -23.75
N SER A 130 -16.90 -6.09 -22.55
CA SER A 130 -18.20 -6.55 -22.04
C SER A 130 -19.29 -5.47 -22.04
N THR A 131 -19.00 -4.28 -22.53
CA THR A 131 -20.02 -3.24 -22.60
C THR A 131 -20.97 -3.46 -23.78
N GLU A 132 -22.10 -2.76 -23.80
CA GLU A 132 -23.10 -2.83 -24.87
C GLU A 132 -23.24 -1.47 -25.55
N PRO A 133 -22.74 -1.30 -26.77
CA PRO A 133 -21.94 -2.27 -27.54
C PRO A 133 -20.55 -2.43 -26.97
N PRO A 134 -19.84 -3.52 -27.34
CA PRO A 134 -18.46 -3.69 -26.85
C PRO A 134 -17.58 -2.49 -27.14
N TYR A 135 -16.76 -2.14 -26.16
CA TYR A 135 -15.86 -0.99 -26.21
C TYR A 135 -16.62 0.32 -26.41
N SER A 136 -17.75 0.45 -25.73
CA SER A 136 -18.61 1.63 -25.83
C SER A 136 -17.93 2.89 -25.31
N GLU A 137 -17.75 3.86 -26.16
CA GLU A 137 -17.17 5.15 -25.80
C GLU A 137 -18.09 5.91 -24.83
N SER A 138 -19.41 5.84 -25.05
CA SER A 138 -20.35 6.54 -24.16
C SER A 138 -20.32 5.95 -22.76
N ARG A 139 -20.19 4.63 -22.64
CA ARG A 139 -20.08 3.99 -21.33
C ARG A 139 -18.80 4.41 -20.63
N PHE A 140 -17.69 4.45 -21.36
CA PHE A 140 -16.41 4.90 -20.80
C PHE A 140 -16.52 6.34 -20.29
N GLU A 141 -17.11 7.24 -21.08
CA GLU A 141 -17.23 8.63 -20.66
C GLU A 141 -18.15 8.78 -19.47
N GLU A 142 -19.21 7.99 -19.40
CA GLU A 142 -20.11 7.97 -18.24
C GLU A 142 -19.36 7.59 -16.98
N ILE A 143 -18.56 6.52 -17.07
CA ILE A 143 -17.79 6.03 -15.93
C ILE A 143 -16.73 7.05 -15.54
N LYS A 144 -16.03 7.60 -16.52
CA LYS A 144 -15.01 8.62 -16.27
C LYS A 144 -15.60 9.81 -15.51
N LYS A 145 -16.78 10.26 -15.93
CA LYS A 145 -17.45 11.39 -15.28
C LYS A 145 -17.76 11.09 -13.82
N GLU A 146 -18.33 9.91 -13.56
CA GLU A 146 -18.69 9.56 -12.19
C GLU A 146 -17.50 9.36 -11.29
N VAL A 147 -16.47 8.67 -11.79
CA VAL A 147 -15.27 8.46 -10.99
C VAL A 147 -14.55 9.78 -10.76
N SER A 148 -14.50 10.65 -11.77
CA SER A 148 -13.89 11.98 -11.61
C SER A 148 -14.56 12.76 -10.51
N SER A 149 -15.89 12.75 -10.48
CA SER A 149 -16.64 13.44 -9.43
C SER A 149 -16.28 12.88 -8.05
N TYR A 150 -16.22 11.57 -7.94
CA TYR A 150 -15.94 10.94 -6.67
C TYR A 150 -14.50 11.18 -6.19
N ILE A 151 -13.51 11.00 -7.06
CA ILE A 151 -12.12 11.18 -6.63
C ILE A 151 -11.82 12.65 -6.31
N LYS A 152 -12.55 13.57 -6.95
CA LYS A 152 -12.43 14.99 -6.61
C LYS A 152 -12.90 15.24 -5.18
N LYS A 153 -14.00 14.61 -4.79
CA LYS A 153 -14.51 14.74 -3.42
C LYS A 153 -13.53 14.17 -2.39
N ILE A 154 -12.80 13.13 -2.77
CA ILE A 154 -11.77 12.56 -1.90
C ILE A 154 -10.59 13.52 -1.73
N GLY A 155 -10.19 14.20 -2.79
CA GLY A 155 -9.07 15.12 -2.75
C GLY A 155 -8.13 15.06 -3.95
N TYR A 156 -8.33 14.12 -4.86
CA TYR A 156 -7.54 14.07 -6.06
C TYR A 156 -7.98 15.15 -7.06
N ASN A 157 -7.05 15.60 -7.89
CA ASN A 157 -7.37 16.48 -9.00
C ASN A 157 -7.64 15.62 -10.24
N PRO A 158 -8.91 15.51 -10.68
CA PRO A 158 -9.21 14.65 -11.83
C PRO A 158 -8.46 15.03 -13.11
N ALA A 159 -8.09 16.30 -13.27
CA ALA A 159 -7.34 16.72 -14.45
C ALA A 159 -5.95 16.10 -14.49
N ALA A 160 -5.42 15.69 -13.33
CA ALA A 160 -4.12 15.07 -13.24
C ALA A 160 -4.19 13.54 -13.25
N VAL A 161 -5.38 12.98 -13.36
CA VAL A 161 -5.58 11.53 -13.32
C VAL A 161 -5.85 11.00 -14.73
N ALA A 162 -5.06 10.01 -15.14
CA ALA A 162 -5.27 9.38 -16.43
C ALA A 162 -6.37 8.33 -16.33
N PHE A 163 -7.29 8.34 -17.28
CA PHE A 163 -8.33 7.33 -17.40
C PHE A 163 -8.04 6.51 -18.65
N VAL A 164 -7.90 5.21 -18.48
CA VAL A 164 -7.49 4.32 -19.56
C VAL A 164 -8.53 3.22 -19.74
N PRO A 165 -9.16 3.14 -20.93
CA PRO A 165 -10.07 2.01 -21.18
C PRO A 165 -9.24 0.77 -21.52
N ILE A 166 -9.53 -0.35 -20.86
CA ILE A 166 -8.77 -1.58 -21.06
C ILE A 166 -9.68 -2.79 -21.09
N SER A 167 -9.14 -3.90 -21.60
CA SER A 167 -9.69 -5.22 -21.39
C SER A 167 -8.57 -6.09 -20.86
N GLY A 168 -8.63 -6.38 -19.57
CA GLY A 168 -7.60 -7.22 -18.94
C GLY A 168 -7.63 -8.63 -19.47
N TRP A 169 -8.81 -9.12 -19.85
CA TRP A 169 -8.93 -10.48 -20.36
C TRP A 169 -8.20 -10.64 -21.69
N HIS A 170 -8.40 -9.70 -22.61
CA HIS A 170 -7.76 -9.74 -23.92
C HIS A 170 -6.39 -9.08 -23.95
N GLY A 171 -6.08 -8.29 -22.94
CA GLY A 171 -4.84 -7.52 -22.90
C GLY A 171 -4.92 -6.24 -23.72
N ASP A 172 -6.10 -5.85 -24.16
CA ASP A 172 -6.26 -4.66 -25.00
C ASP A 172 -5.92 -3.39 -24.24
N ASN A 173 -5.12 -2.57 -24.87
CA ASN A 173 -4.71 -1.24 -24.39
C ASN A 173 -3.91 -1.30 -23.07
N MET A 174 -3.31 -2.41 -22.82
CA MET A 174 -2.46 -2.52 -21.62
C MET A 174 -0.98 -2.27 -21.97
N LEU A 175 -0.46 -3.03 -22.89
CA LEU A 175 0.91 -2.84 -23.36
C LEU A 175 1.00 -2.29 -24.78
N UNK A 176 0.08 -2.55 -25.43
CA UNK A 176 0.01 -2.06 -26.83
C UNK A 176 -1.37 -1.44 -27.04
N UNK A 177 -1.40 -0.70 -27.95
CA UNK A 177 -2.67 -0.09 -28.29
C UNK A 177 -3.51 -1.12 -28.98
N UNK A 178 -4.53 -1.22 -28.74
CA UNK A 178 -5.43 -2.17 -29.28
C UNK A 178 -6.40 -1.50 -30.19
N UNK A 179 -6.74 -2.23 -31.04
CA UNK A 179 -7.67 -1.80 -32.05
C UNK A 179 -9.04 -1.67 -31.50
N UNK A 180 -9.29 -2.40 -30.74
CA UNK A 180 -10.54 -2.42 -30.11
C UNK A 180 -10.74 -1.24 -29.14
N UNK A 181 -9.83 -0.91 -28.65
CA UNK A 181 -9.82 0.24 -27.84
C UNK A 181 -9.72 1.50 -28.68
N UNK A 182 -9.54 1.24 -29.73
CA UNK A 182 -9.47 2.28 -30.70
C UNK A 182 -10.65 3.16 -30.73
N UNK A 183 -11.57 2.61 -30.66
CA UNK A 183 -12.81 3.35 -30.60
C UNK A 183 -12.83 4.24 -29.38
N UNK A 184 -12.42 3.83 -28.49
CA UNK A 184 -12.33 4.57 -27.31
C UNK A 184 -11.07 5.37 -27.26
N UNK A 185 -10.21 4.83 -27.73
CA UNK A 185 -8.95 5.43 -27.80
C UNK A 185 -8.88 6.46 -28.90
N UNK A 186 -9.51 6.21 -29.76
CA UNK A 186 -9.60 7.16 -30.77
C UNK A 186 -10.20 8.44 -30.32
N UNK A 187 -10.97 8.22 -29.72
CA UNK A 187 -11.59 9.34 -29.15
C UNK A 187 -10.73 9.98 -28.13
N UNK A 188 -10.23 9.26 -27.57
CA UNK A 188 -9.30 9.72 -26.61
C UNK A 188 -8.01 10.19 -27.24
N UNK A 189 -7.83 9.63 -28.14
CA UNK A 189 -6.68 9.97 -28.85
C UNK A 189 -6.77 11.29 -29.52
N UNK A 190 -7.73 11.39 -29.82
CA UNK A 190 -7.96 12.65 -30.38
C UNK A 190 -7.90 13.76 -29.42
N UNK A 191 -8.28 13.47 -28.53
CA UNK A 191 -8.32 14.43 -27.53
C UNK A 191 -7.09 14.49 -26.74
N UNK A 192 -6.81 13.71 -26.67
CA UNK A 192 -5.70 13.64 -25.82
C UNK A 192 -4.54 13.19 -26.58
N UNK A 193 -4.77 13.44 -27.52
CA UNK A 193 -3.78 13.10 -28.35
C UNK A 193 -2.46 13.18 -27.87
N UNK A 194 -2.36 13.78 -27.39
CA UNK A 194 -1.16 13.97 -26.88
C UNK A 194 -0.87 13.11 -25.69
N UNK A 195 -1.42 13.15 -25.18
CA UNK A 195 -1.07 12.66 -23.95
C UNK A 195 -1.56 11.29 -23.68
N UNK A 196 -2.25 11.23 -23.98
CA UNK A 196 -2.85 10.07 -23.50
C UNK A 196 -2.98 9.02 -24.54
N UNK A 197 -2.48 9.46 -25.24
CA UNK A 197 -2.62 8.70 -26.38
C UNK A 197 -2.29 7.28 -26.02
N UNK A 198 -2.38 6.75 -26.31
CA UNK A 198 -2.12 5.51 -26.25
C UNK A 198 -1.61 5.00 -24.94
N UNK A 199 -2.17 5.50 -24.41
CA UNK A 199 -1.68 5.15 -23.15
C UNK A 199 -2.18 3.82 -22.77
N UNK A 200 -1.41 3.19 -22.72
CA UNK A 200 -1.67 1.93 -22.13
C UNK A 200 -1.43 2.06 -20.65
N UNK A 201 -1.84 1.21 -20.01
CA UNK A 201 -1.58 1.21 -18.59
C UNK A 201 -0.11 1.30 -18.25
N UNK A 202 0.66 0.70 -19.07
CA UNK A 202 2.05 0.75 -18.89
C UNK A 202 2.62 2.09 -19.22
N UNK A 203 2.14 2.65 -20.09
CA UNK A 203 2.53 3.98 -20.47
C UNK A 203 2.18 5.03 -19.44
N UNK A 204 1.19 4.79 -18.97
CA UNK A 204 0.73 5.62 -17.91
C UNK A 204 1.61 5.50 -16.66
N UNK A 205 2.09 4.50 -16.44
CA UNK A 205 3.02 4.27 -15.38
C UNK A 205 4.35 4.98 -15.66
N UNK A 206 4.57 5.15 -16.78
CA UNK A 206 5.73 5.87 -17.18
C UNK A 206 5.63 7.35 -16.91
N UNK A 207 4.56 7.74 -16.76
CA UNK A 207 4.31 9.11 -16.42
C UNK A 207 4.33 9.35 -14.97
N UNK A 208 4.45 8.38 -14.36
CA UNK A 208 4.48 8.53 -12.94
C UNK A 208 5.86 8.96 -12.51
N UNK A 209 5.91 9.59 -11.51
CA UNK A 209 7.14 10.11 -11.01
C UNK A 209 7.50 9.25 -9.85
N UNK A 210 8.54 9.09 -9.66
CA UNK A 210 9.04 8.35 -8.58
C UNK A 210 8.96 9.24 -7.41
N UNK A 211 8.64 8.69 -6.50
CA UNK A 211 8.61 9.47 -5.29
C UNK A 211 10.01 9.71 -4.89
N UNK A 212 10.21 10.64 -4.28
CA UNK A 212 11.47 10.97 -3.81
C UNK A 212 11.99 9.80 -3.14
N UNK A 213 12.96 9.67 -3.28
CA UNK A 213 13.53 8.67 -2.64
C UNK A 213 13.39 8.89 -1.18
N UNK A 214 13.10 8.06 -0.72
CA UNK A 214 13.13 7.98 0.66
C UNK A 214 14.49 7.74 1.15
N THR A 215 15.49 7.64 0.27
CA THR A 215 16.90 7.41 0.55
C THR A 215 17.55 8.59 1.28
N ASP A 216 17.13 9.77 0.97
CA ASP A 216 17.69 10.99 1.60
C ASP A 216 17.20 11.18 3.04
N LYS A 217 16.19 10.50 3.43
CA LYS A 217 15.68 10.62 4.81
C LYS A 217 16.54 9.79 5.77
N ALA A 218 16.37 10.05 7.05
CA ALA A 218 17.01 9.24 8.08
C ALA A 218 16.55 7.79 7.97
N LEU A 219 17.42 6.88 8.34
CA LEU A 219 17.12 5.45 8.29
C LEU A 219 15.97 5.10 9.23
N ARG A 220 15.01 4.35 8.69
CA ARG A 220 13.93 3.73 9.47
C ARG A 220 13.69 2.32 8.96
N LEU A 221 13.89 1.36 9.82
CA LEU A 221 13.76 -0.05 9.47
C LEU A 221 12.99 -0.77 10.57
N PRO A 222 11.67 -0.92 10.40
CA PRO A 222 10.87 -1.66 11.39
C PRO A 222 11.22 -3.15 11.36
N LEU A 223 11.38 -3.74 12.53
CA LEU A 223 11.75 -5.14 12.66
C LEU A 223 10.53 -6.04 12.50
N GLN A 224 10.65 -7.03 11.62
CA GLN A 224 9.65 -8.05 11.42
C GLN A 224 9.91 -9.26 12.30
N ASP A 225 11.18 -9.54 12.57
CA ASP A 225 11.55 -10.68 13.40
C ASP A 225 13.00 -10.51 13.83
N VAL A 226 13.43 -11.36 14.77
CA VAL A 226 14.81 -11.36 15.25
C VAL A 226 15.24 -12.81 15.42
N TYR A 227 16.36 -13.19 14.80
CA TYR A 227 16.86 -14.56 14.83
C TYR A 227 18.20 -14.63 15.53
N LYS A 228 18.42 -15.76 16.20
CA LYS A 228 19.74 -16.13 16.70
C LYS A 228 20.30 -17.18 15.73
N ILE A 229 21.42 -16.88 15.09
CA ILE A 229 22.02 -17.79 14.14
C ILE A 229 23.36 -18.25 14.68
N GLY A 230 23.51 -19.55 14.85
CA GLY A 230 24.75 -20.12 15.39
C GLY A 230 25.96 -19.70 14.58
N GLY A 231 27.01 -19.27 15.25
CA GLY A 231 28.22 -18.81 14.61
C GLY A 231 28.20 -17.39 14.10
N ILE A 232 27.01 -16.78 14.08
CA ILE A 232 26.84 -15.40 13.56
C ILE A 232 26.38 -14.46 14.69
N GLY A 233 25.31 -14.85 15.41
CA GLY A 233 24.77 -14.04 16.49
C GLY A 233 23.36 -13.59 16.23
N THR A 234 23.04 -12.40 16.71
CA THR A 234 21.70 -11.84 16.60
C THR A 234 21.52 -11.16 15.26
N VAL A 235 20.46 -11.54 14.54
CA VAL A 235 20.15 -11.04 13.21
C VAL A 235 18.71 -10.53 13.18
N PRO A 236 18.50 -9.23 13.38
CA PRO A 236 17.18 -8.64 13.13
C PRO A 236 16.88 -8.63 11.65
N VAL A 237 15.61 -8.67 11.33
CA VAL A 237 15.13 -8.78 9.96
C VAL A 237 14.01 -7.78 9.75
N GLY A 238 14.04 -7.06 8.63
CA GLY A 238 12.98 -6.13 8.30
C GLY A 238 13.19 -5.47 6.96
N ARG A 239 12.30 -4.54 6.66
CA ARG A 239 12.38 -3.79 5.40
C ARG A 239 12.85 -2.37 5.69
N VAL A 240 13.78 -1.88 4.88
CA VAL A 240 14.18 -0.47 4.92
C VAL A 240 13.01 0.35 4.39
N GLU A 241 12.45 1.22 5.23
CA GLU A 241 11.36 2.09 4.80
C GLU A 241 11.89 3.44 4.32
N THR A 242 12.87 3.99 5.01
CA THR A 242 13.54 5.23 4.59
C THR A 242 15.01 5.12 4.91
N GLY A 243 15.82 5.93 4.24
CA GLY A 243 17.26 6.00 4.50
C GLY A 243 18.01 4.84 3.90
N VAL A 244 19.26 4.70 4.32
CA VAL A 244 20.16 3.67 3.81
C VAL A 244 20.83 2.98 4.99
N LEU A 245 20.90 1.65 4.96
CA LEU A 245 21.59 0.86 5.98
C LEU A 245 22.87 0.32 5.39
N LYS A 246 23.99 0.56 6.07
CA LYS A 246 25.31 0.07 5.64
C LYS A 246 25.98 -0.68 6.78
N PRO A 247 26.81 -1.69 6.46
CA PRO A 247 27.69 -2.26 7.50
C PRO A 247 28.53 -1.16 8.13
N GLY A 248 28.68 -1.24 9.44
CA GLY A 248 29.44 -0.24 10.20
C GLY A 248 28.56 0.85 10.79
N THR A 249 27.30 0.95 10.36
CA THR A 249 26.39 1.94 10.94
C THR A 249 26.15 1.64 12.41
N ILE A 250 26.18 2.68 13.25
CA ILE A 250 25.77 2.57 14.64
C ILE A 250 24.28 2.84 14.67
N VAL A 251 23.48 1.81 14.93
CA VAL A 251 22.02 1.95 14.95
C VAL A 251 21.49 2.00 16.36
N VAL A 252 20.36 2.66 16.50
CA VAL A 252 19.59 2.62 17.75
C VAL A 252 18.23 1.99 17.44
N PHE A 253 17.77 1.15 18.36
CA PHE A 253 16.46 0.49 18.26
C PHE A 253 15.48 1.18 19.20
N ALA A 254 14.43 1.75 18.64
CA ALA A 254 13.36 2.36 19.43
C ALA A 254 12.21 1.36 19.54
N PRO A 255 11.45 1.37 20.62
CA PRO A 255 11.50 2.32 21.75
C PRO A 255 12.48 1.94 22.86
N ALA A 256 13.18 0.82 22.73
CA ALA A 256 14.05 0.31 23.80
C ALA A 256 15.33 1.13 24.00
N ASN A 257 15.70 1.93 23.00
CA ASN A 257 16.89 2.77 23.07
C ASN A 257 18.17 1.93 23.21
N ILE A 258 18.26 0.86 22.47
CA ILE A 258 19.43 -0.01 22.44
C ILE A 258 20.28 0.37 21.26
N THR A 259 21.57 0.61 21.48
CA THR A 259 22.52 1.05 20.45
C THR A 259 23.52 -0.05 20.16
N THR A 260 23.82 -0.29 18.87
CA THR A 260 24.79 -1.29 18.49
C THR A 260 25.34 -0.99 17.10
N GLU A 261 26.42 -1.67 16.76
CA GLU A 261 27.00 -1.56 15.41
C GLU A 261 26.53 -2.70 14.52
N VAL A 262 26.20 -2.38 13.28
CA VAL A 262 25.82 -3.34 12.26
C VAL A 262 27.07 -3.95 11.67
N LYS A 263 27.24 -5.28 11.80
CA LYS A 263 28.40 -5.97 11.29
C LYS A 263 28.27 -6.28 9.79
N SER A 264 27.09 -6.71 9.38
CA SER A 264 26.85 -7.10 7.99
C SER A 264 25.39 -6.94 7.64
N VAL A 265 25.12 -6.82 6.35
CA VAL A 265 23.75 -6.70 5.82
C VAL A 265 23.61 -7.73 4.70
N GLU A 266 22.53 -8.51 4.70
CA GLU A 266 22.32 -9.55 3.70
C GLU A 266 20.90 -9.53 3.17
N MET A 267 20.78 -9.90 1.88
CA MET A 267 19.50 -10.08 1.23
C MET A 267 19.65 -11.24 0.25
N HIS A 268 18.73 -12.22 0.32
CA HIS A 268 18.77 -13.40 -0.56
C HIS A 268 20.13 -14.12 -0.51
N HIS A 269 20.67 -14.26 0.69
CA HIS A 269 21.95 -14.94 0.93
C HIS A 269 23.16 -14.25 0.31
N GLU A 270 23.03 -12.98 -0.05
CA GLU A 270 24.13 -12.20 -0.57
C GLU A 270 24.42 -11.02 0.36
N ALA A 271 25.70 -10.78 0.60
CA ALA A 271 26.11 -9.62 1.39
C ALA A 271 25.88 -8.35 0.58
N LEU A 272 25.38 -7.32 1.25
CA LEU A 272 25.16 -6.02 0.64
C LEU A 272 26.08 -4.98 1.25
N GLN A 273 26.57 -4.07 0.41
CA GLN A 273 27.30 -2.91 0.89
C GLN A 273 26.34 -1.83 1.36
N GLU A 274 25.14 -1.83 0.85
CA GLU A 274 24.10 -0.94 1.36
C GLU A 274 22.72 -1.48 1.02
N ALA A 275 21.77 -1.25 1.92
CA ALA A 275 20.37 -1.57 1.70
C ALA A 275 19.61 -0.27 1.58
N VAL A 276 18.69 -0.21 0.61
CA VAL A 276 17.94 0.99 0.28
C VAL A 276 16.45 0.76 0.50
N PRO A 277 15.64 1.83 0.53
CA PRO A 277 14.21 1.65 0.78
C PRO A 277 13.58 0.62 -0.15
N GLY A 278 12.79 -0.26 0.44
CA GLY A 278 12.16 -1.37 -0.23
C GLY A 278 12.88 -2.70 -0.06
N ASP A 279 14.15 -2.68 0.33
CA ASP A 279 14.91 -3.91 0.53
C ASP A 279 14.49 -4.60 1.82
N ASN A 280 14.21 -5.90 1.73
CA ASN A 280 14.01 -6.74 2.91
C ASN A 280 15.33 -7.38 3.25
N VAL A 281 15.83 -7.10 4.44
CA VAL A 281 17.20 -7.51 4.81
C VAL A 281 17.26 -8.12 6.18
N GLY A 282 18.29 -8.97 6.39
CA GLY A 282 18.75 -9.36 7.71
C GLY A 282 20.08 -8.66 7.97
N PHE A 283 20.30 -8.22 9.18
CA PHE A 283 21.56 -7.57 9.51
C PHE A 283 22.06 -8.02 10.87
N ASN A 284 23.33 -8.36 10.91
CA ASN A 284 23.96 -8.86 12.13
C ASN A 284 24.42 -7.70 13.00
N VAL A 285 24.12 -7.76 14.28
CA VAL A 285 24.47 -6.68 15.21
C VAL A 285 25.36 -7.20 16.35
N LYS A 286 26.22 -6.29 16.85
CA LYS A 286 27.17 -6.63 17.91
C LYS A 286 26.53 -6.58 19.29
N ASN A 287 26.86 -7.54 20.12
CA ASN A 287 26.63 -7.49 21.59
C ASN A 287 25.19 -7.19 21.99
N VAL A 288 24.24 -7.67 21.22
CA VAL A 288 22.82 -7.56 21.56
C VAL A 288 22.24 -8.97 21.49
N SER A 289 21.56 -9.40 22.55
CA SER A 289 20.96 -10.73 22.53
C SER A 289 19.61 -10.68 21.83
N VAL A 290 19.18 -11.85 21.33
CA VAL A 290 17.90 -11.96 20.64
C VAL A 290 16.73 -11.56 21.55
N LYS A 291 16.90 -11.68 22.87
CA LYS A 291 15.84 -11.33 23.82
C LYS A 291 15.66 -9.83 24.01
N GLU A 292 16.67 -9.03 23.62
CA GLU A 292 16.60 -7.59 23.80
C GLU A 292 15.83 -6.87 22.71
N LEU A 293 15.66 -7.53 21.57
CA LEU A 293 14.96 -6.95 20.42
C LEU A 293 13.70 -7.74 20.14
N ARG A 294 12.74 -7.09 19.49
CA ARG A 294 11.51 -7.78 19.13
C ARG A 294 10.81 -7.10 17.97
N ARG A 295 9.88 -7.81 17.38
CA ARG A 295 9.02 -7.29 16.33
C ARG A 295 8.37 -5.99 16.82
N GLY A 296 8.30 -5.02 15.91
CA GLY A 296 7.71 -3.72 16.24
C GLY A 296 8.72 -2.67 16.64
N TYR A 297 9.93 -3.07 17.00
CA TYR A 297 10.99 -2.08 17.22
C TYR A 297 11.42 -1.52 15.87
N VAL A 298 12.02 -0.33 15.89
CA VAL A 298 12.47 0.35 14.68
C VAL A 298 13.95 0.70 14.82
N ALA A 299 14.74 0.28 13.83
CA ALA A 299 16.16 0.62 13.78
C ALA A 299 16.36 1.91 13.01
N GLY A 300 17.25 2.76 13.49
CA GLY A 300 17.66 3.97 12.80
C GLY A 300 19.09 4.32 13.10
N ASP A 301 19.65 5.24 12.32
CA ASP A 301 21.01 5.69 12.52
C ASP A 301 21.09 6.53 13.78
N SER A 302 21.97 6.15 14.69
CA SER A 302 22.08 6.87 15.97
C SER A 302 22.58 8.31 15.81
N LYS A 303 23.23 8.60 14.70
CA LYS A 303 23.82 9.92 14.46
C LYS A 303 23.00 10.82 13.56
N GLN A 304 21.91 10.31 13.01
CA GLN A 304 21.10 11.09 12.08
C GLN A 304 19.63 10.90 12.42
N ASN A 305 19.07 11.84 13.18
CA ASN A 305 17.65 11.84 13.54
C ASN A 305 17.17 10.46 14.00
N PRO A 306 17.71 9.95 15.12
CA PRO A 306 17.40 8.59 15.55
C PRO A 306 15.92 8.41 15.92
N PRO A 307 15.38 7.21 15.75
CA PRO A 307 14.00 6.96 16.12
C PRO A 307 13.82 6.96 17.63
N LYS A 308 12.62 7.31 18.07
CA LYS A 308 12.29 7.38 19.48
C LYS A 308 10.94 6.75 19.74
N GLY A 309 10.74 6.27 20.95
CA GLY A 309 9.44 5.80 21.38
C GLY A 309 8.53 6.95 21.75
N ALA A 310 7.23 6.74 21.62
CA ALA A 310 6.23 7.70 22.03
C ALA A 310 5.38 7.10 23.14
N ALA A 311 5.16 7.86 24.21
CA ALA A 311 4.26 7.45 25.28
C ALA A 311 2.81 7.76 24.91
N ASP A 312 2.61 8.79 24.12
CA ASP A 312 1.30 9.12 23.53
C ASP A 312 1.50 9.89 22.25
N PHE A 313 0.44 10.01 21.48
CA PHE A 313 0.51 10.79 20.25
C PHE A 313 -0.89 11.23 19.82
N THR A 314 -0.93 12.26 19.00
CA THR A 314 -2.17 12.79 18.44
C THR A 314 -2.26 12.40 16.98
N ALA A 315 -3.42 11.89 16.58
CA ALA A 315 -3.61 11.40 15.22
C ALA A 315 -4.96 11.80 14.67
N GLN A 316 -5.02 11.93 13.36
CA GLN A 316 -6.30 12.00 12.66
C GLN A 316 -6.77 10.59 12.37
N VAL A 317 -7.99 10.28 12.78
CA VAL A 317 -8.57 8.94 12.66
C VAL A 317 -9.81 9.04 11.78
N ILE A 318 -9.94 8.11 10.83
CA ILE A 318 -11.14 7.99 10.02
C ILE A 318 -11.79 6.66 10.38
N VAL A 319 -13.06 6.69 10.78
CA VAL A 319 -13.78 5.47 11.14
C VAL A 319 -14.40 4.89 9.86
N LEU A 320 -13.82 3.81 9.38
CA LEU A 320 -14.29 3.21 8.12
C LEU A 320 -15.45 2.27 8.34
N ASN A 321 -15.37 1.42 9.37
CA ASN A 321 -16.40 0.42 9.59
C ASN A 321 -16.33 -0.07 11.04
N HIS A 322 -17.18 0.48 11.87
CA HIS A 322 -17.26 0.10 13.27
C HIS A 322 -18.74 -0.05 13.65
N PRO A 323 -19.11 -1.14 14.32
CA PRO A 323 -20.53 -1.43 14.59
C PRO A 323 -21.08 -0.68 15.81
N GLY A 324 -20.82 0.51 15.98
CA GLY A 324 -21.34 1.28 17.10
C GLY A 324 -20.57 2.57 17.21
N GLN A 325 -20.63 3.15 18.39
CA GLN A 325 -19.95 4.41 18.65
C GLN A 325 -18.64 4.16 19.38
N ILE A 326 -17.66 5.02 19.10
CA ILE A 326 -16.38 5.01 19.76
C ILE A 326 -16.32 6.22 20.68
N SER A 327 -16.02 5.97 21.96
CA SER A 327 -15.95 7.02 22.98
C SER A 327 -14.58 7.02 23.64
N ASN A 328 -14.29 8.04 24.43
CA ASN A 328 -13.06 8.08 25.22
C ASN A 328 -12.94 6.80 26.03
N GLY A 329 -11.74 6.25 26.08
CA GLY A 329 -11.48 5.01 26.80
C GLY A 329 -11.47 3.74 25.97
N TYR A 330 -11.96 3.83 24.74
CA TYR A 330 -11.91 2.69 23.80
C TYR A 330 -10.45 2.25 23.61
N THR A 331 -10.19 0.95 23.78
CA THR A 331 -8.82 0.45 23.77
C THR A 331 -8.65 -0.74 22.83
N PRO A 332 -8.60 -0.49 21.54
CA PRO A 332 -8.40 -1.56 20.55
C PRO A 332 -6.94 -1.87 20.35
N VAL A 333 -6.66 -2.86 19.51
CA VAL A 333 -5.31 -3.13 19.05
C VAL A 333 -5.00 -2.22 17.87
N LEU A 334 -3.87 -1.55 17.95
CA LEU A 334 -3.39 -0.67 16.90
C LEU A 334 -2.27 -1.36 16.14
N ASP A 335 -2.36 -1.38 14.83
CA ASP A 335 -1.35 -1.95 13.93
C ASP A 335 -0.63 -0.79 13.26
N CYS A 336 0.64 -0.61 13.59
CA CYS A 336 1.46 0.46 13.04
C CYS A 336 2.78 -0.15 12.60
N HIS A 337 3.14 0.01 11.33
CA HIS A 337 4.26 -0.70 10.70
C HIS A 337 4.26 -2.18 11.15
N THR A 338 5.29 -2.65 11.83
CA THR A 338 5.33 -4.06 12.28
C THR A 338 4.80 -4.26 13.70
N ALA A 339 4.39 -3.19 14.39
CA ALA A 339 3.95 -3.26 15.78
C ALA A 339 2.44 -3.50 15.88
N HIS A 340 2.04 -4.28 16.87
CA HIS A 340 0.64 -4.56 17.20
C HIS A 340 0.48 -4.34 18.68
N ILE A 341 -0.08 -3.20 19.09
CA ILE A 341 -0.09 -2.78 20.48
C ILE A 341 -1.47 -2.25 20.84
N ALA A 342 -2.00 -2.69 21.98
CA ALA A 342 -3.25 -2.13 22.50
C ALA A 342 -3.05 -0.64 22.74
N CYS A 343 -4.03 0.16 22.31
CA CYS A 343 -3.88 1.60 22.33
C CYS A 343 -5.19 2.24 22.72
N LYS A 344 -5.15 3.10 23.73
CA LYS A 344 -6.33 3.72 24.28
C LYS A 344 -6.65 5.04 23.56
N PHE A 345 -7.90 5.22 23.19
CA PHE A 345 -8.41 6.51 22.75
C PHE A 345 -8.63 7.35 23.99
N ALA A 346 -7.57 8.02 24.41
CA ALA A 346 -7.63 8.75 25.69
C ALA A 346 -8.57 9.94 25.62
N GLU A 347 -8.56 10.63 24.49
CA GLU A 347 -9.41 11.82 24.34
C GLU A 347 -9.72 12.02 22.86
N ILE A 348 -10.99 12.09 22.53
CA ILE A 348 -11.42 12.49 21.19
C ILE A 348 -11.55 14.01 21.23
N LYS A 349 -10.60 14.69 20.60
CA LYS A 349 -10.47 16.14 20.74
C LYS A 349 -11.47 16.91 19.90
N GLU A 350 -11.66 16.48 18.65
CA GLU A 350 -12.58 17.18 17.75
C GLU A 350 -12.94 16.29 16.58
N LYS A 351 -14.15 16.48 16.05
CA LYS A 351 -14.50 15.94 14.75
C LYS A 351 -14.02 16.91 13.68
N VAL A 352 -13.62 16.35 12.53
CA VAL A 352 -13.13 17.17 11.43
C VAL A 352 -13.79 16.74 10.13
N ASP A 353 -13.82 17.66 9.17
CA ASP A 353 -14.25 17.35 7.82
C ASP A 353 -13.10 16.59 7.14
N ARG A 354 -13.38 15.41 6.59
CA ARG A 354 -12.33 14.56 6.02
C ARG A 354 -11.59 15.24 4.88
N ARG A 355 -12.28 16.08 4.11
CA ARG A 355 -11.68 16.71 2.95
C ARG A 355 -10.87 17.94 3.30
N THR A 356 -11.40 18.80 4.16
CA THR A 356 -10.77 20.08 4.47
C THR A 356 -9.91 20.04 5.73
N GLY A 357 -10.17 19.09 6.63
CA GLY A 357 -9.49 19.03 7.92
C GLY A 357 -10.01 20.01 8.94
N LYS A 358 -11.02 20.80 8.58
CA LYS A 358 -11.54 21.81 9.50
C LYS A 358 -12.42 21.17 10.58
N SER A 359 -12.33 21.70 11.79
CA SER A 359 -13.11 21.21 12.92
C SER A 359 -14.61 21.45 12.69
N THR A 360 -15.41 20.41 12.95
CA THR A 360 -16.87 20.52 12.87
C THR A 360 -17.52 20.42 14.25
N GLU A 361 -16.81 19.87 15.23
CA GLU A 361 -17.35 19.75 16.59
C GLU A 361 -16.19 19.57 17.57
N ASP A 362 -16.18 20.35 18.63
CA ASP A 362 -15.17 20.22 19.69
C ASP A 362 -15.62 19.22 20.74
N ASN A 363 -14.67 18.41 21.22
CA ASN A 363 -14.88 17.47 22.32
C ASN A 363 -16.14 16.61 22.14
N PRO A 364 -16.28 15.93 21.00
CA PRO A 364 -17.47 15.09 20.81
C PRO A 364 -17.48 13.95 21.82
N LYS A 365 -18.67 13.54 22.23
CA LYS A 365 -18.81 12.42 23.15
C LYS A 365 -18.48 11.10 22.48
N SER A 366 -18.71 11.01 21.19
CA SER A 366 -18.43 9.78 20.45
C SER A 366 -18.28 10.07 18.96
N ILE A 367 -17.70 9.09 18.26
CA ILE A 367 -17.62 9.11 16.81
C ILE A 367 -18.10 7.77 16.28
N LYS A 368 -18.50 7.73 15.02
CA LYS A 368 -19.06 6.54 14.41
C LYS A 368 -18.57 6.41 12.98
N SER A 369 -18.95 5.31 12.34
CA SER A 369 -18.54 5.05 10.95
C SER A 369 -18.85 6.27 10.07
N GLY A 370 -17.88 6.66 9.28
CA GLY A 370 -17.95 7.82 8.41
C GLY A 370 -17.36 9.08 9.01
N ASP A 371 -17.16 9.13 10.31
CA ASP A 371 -16.59 10.29 10.97
C ASP A 371 -15.08 10.31 10.86
N ALA A 372 -14.52 11.52 10.87
CA ALA A 372 -13.10 11.74 11.04
C ALA A 372 -12.91 12.60 12.29
N ALA A 373 -11.84 12.34 13.01
CA ALA A 373 -11.60 13.01 14.28
C ALA A 373 -10.12 13.14 14.58
N ILE A 374 -9.77 14.11 15.42
CA ILE A 374 -8.44 14.23 16.00
C ILE A 374 -8.50 13.59 17.38
N VAL A 375 -7.64 12.63 17.63
CA VAL A 375 -7.69 11.80 18.83
C VAL A 375 -6.31 11.75 19.48
N ASN A 376 -6.26 11.85 20.80
CA ASN A 376 -5.06 11.55 21.56
C ASN A 376 -5.05 10.07 21.89
N LEU A 377 -3.98 9.38 21.50
CA LEU A 377 -3.84 7.94 21.62
C LEU A 377 -2.72 7.61 22.60
N VAL A 378 -2.99 6.66 23.50
CA VAL A 378 -1.99 6.24 24.48
C VAL A 378 -1.74 4.74 24.35
N PRO A 379 -0.61 4.33 23.76
CA PRO A 379 -0.29 2.90 23.68
C PRO A 379 -0.08 2.30 25.06
N SER A 380 -0.38 1.02 25.19
CA SER A 380 -0.20 0.32 26.48
C SER A 380 1.27 0.19 26.86
N LYS A 381 2.17 0.32 25.90
CA LYS A 381 3.62 0.39 26.13
C LYS A 381 4.22 1.24 25.03
N PRO A 382 5.42 1.78 25.23
CA PRO A 382 5.99 2.70 24.24
C PRO A 382 6.03 2.10 22.85
N LEU A 383 5.75 2.93 21.89
CA LEU A 383 5.66 2.57 20.48
C LEU A 383 6.46 3.58 19.66
N CYS A 384 7.24 3.10 18.72
CA CYS A 384 7.88 4.03 17.78
C CYS A 384 6.86 4.40 16.72
N VAL A 385 6.39 5.62 16.76
CA VAL A 385 5.47 6.17 15.77
C VAL A 385 5.99 7.54 15.38
N GLU A 386 5.94 7.85 14.09
CA GLU A 386 6.52 9.08 13.56
C GLU A 386 5.43 9.93 12.93
N SER A 387 5.75 11.20 12.71
CA SER A 387 4.87 12.07 11.95
C SER A 387 4.64 11.51 10.55
N PHE A 388 3.39 11.48 10.12
CA PHE A 388 3.06 11.00 8.78
C PHE A 388 3.77 11.81 7.70
N GLN A 389 3.90 13.11 7.91
CA GLN A 389 4.54 13.97 6.93
C GLN A 389 6.03 13.69 6.77
N GLU A 390 6.70 13.34 7.86
CA GLU A 390 8.14 13.07 7.81
C GLU A 390 8.44 11.62 7.39
N PHE A 391 7.72 10.67 7.98
CA PHE A 391 7.96 9.25 7.74
C PHE A 391 6.61 8.53 7.52
N PRO A 392 6.02 8.67 6.34
CA PRO A 392 4.68 8.10 6.12
C PRO A 392 4.53 6.63 6.51
N PRO A 393 5.50 5.74 6.23
CA PRO A 393 5.30 4.33 6.62
C PRO A 393 5.21 4.12 8.14
N LEU A 394 5.75 5.03 8.93
CA LEU A 394 5.73 4.92 10.38
C LEU A 394 4.71 5.86 11.03
N GLY A 395 3.98 6.62 10.23
CA GLY A 395 2.99 7.58 10.72
C GLY A 395 1.57 7.27 10.33
N ARG A 396 1.32 6.04 9.90
CA ARG A 396 -0.02 5.59 9.57
C ARG A 396 -0.29 4.27 10.26
N PHE A 397 -1.57 4.03 10.57
CA PHE A 397 -1.91 2.86 11.35
C PHE A 397 -3.36 2.45 11.11
N ALA A 398 -3.66 1.23 11.48
CA ALA A 398 -5.02 0.71 11.47
C ALA A 398 -5.40 0.29 12.89
N VAL A 399 -6.67 0.37 13.20
CA VAL A 399 -7.23 -0.01 14.48
C VAL A 399 -8.20 -1.16 14.27
N ARG A 400 -8.05 -2.24 15.06
CA ARG A 400 -8.91 -3.41 14.95
C ARG A 400 -9.92 -3.48 16.08
#